data_f65be33b605144339d50b1d3b02ccc6c
#
_entry.id   f65be33b605144339d50b1d3b02ccc6c
#
_cell.length_a   1.000
_cell.length_b   1.000
_cell.length_c   1.000
_cell.angle_alpha   90.00
_cell.angle_beta   90.00
_cell.angle_gamma   90.00
#
_symmetry.space_group_name_H-M   'P 1'
#
loop_
_entity.id
_entity.type
_entity.pdbx_description
1 polymer ?
#
loop_
_entity_poly.entity_id
_entity_poly.type
_entity_poly.pdbx_seq_one_letter_code
_entity_poly.pdbx_strand_id
1 'polypeptide(L)'
;VGSFVSPKVVPTMADTAQLFGAIKRREDVEYTALWLNKKGFMLAGEAPRVDMDARLLFYATDAFSQANNNCSATEMRDRQVEWLDLYLQQGLAPASAYIMTAFGCNFGGPVPIKAVTDLVQWIIDLCAQRDVPLPAIYLADTVGWANPEDMKRRIGAVRELAPEARIGLHLHDTRGLGAANVY
;
A
#
# COMPACT_ATOMS: atom_id res chain seq x y z
N VAL A 1 13.06 -4.95 -7.59
CA VAL A 1 11.70 -4.37 -7.67
C VAL A 1 11.64 -3.48 -8.88
N GLY A 2 10.70 -3.73 -9.80
CA GLY A 2 10.43 -2.89 -10.96
C GLY A 2 9.34 -1.86 -10.64
N SER A 3 9.43 -0.67 -11.24
CA SER A 3 8.42 0.38 -11.04
C SER A 3 8.14 1.13 -12.34
N PHE A 4 6.87 1.25 -12.70
CA PHE A 4 6.37 2.02 -13.83
C PHE A 4 6.06 3.48 -13.43
N VAL A 5 7.00 4.10 -12.72
CA VAL A 5 6.98 5.53 -12.39
C VAL A 5 7.55 6.36 -13.53
N SER A 6 7.38 7.69 -13.47
CA SER A 6 7.92 8.58 -14.49
C SER A 6 9.45 8.51 -14.56
N PRO A 7 10.06 8.16 -15.70
CA PRO A 7 11.53 8.15 -15.85
C PRO A 7 12.17 9.53 -15.69
N LYS A 8 11.38 10.60 -15.82
CA LYS A 8 11.85 11.97 -15.55
C LYS A 8 12.09 12.22 -14.07
N VAL A 9 11.33 11.54 -13.20
CA VAL A 9 11.42 11.67 -11.74
C VAL A 9 12.36 10.63 -11.17
N VAL A 10 12.31 9.38 -11.69
CA VAL A 10 13.14 8.26 -11.25
C VAL A 10 13.83 7.61 -12.45
N PRO A 11 14.92 8.21 -12.97
CA PRO A 11 15.61 7.69 -14.18
C PRO A 11 16.10 6.25 -14.06
N THR A 12 16.46 5.81 -12.85
CA THR A 12 16.93 4.45 -12.56
C THR A 12 15.87 3.36 -12.75
N MET A 13 14.60 3.71 -12.98
CA MET A 13 13.50 2.79 -13.26
C MET A 13 13.05 2.81 -14.73
N ALA A 14 13.80 3.50 -15.61
CA ALA A 14 13.41 3.69 -17.01
C ALA A 14 13.39 2.38 -17.82
N ASP A 15 14.16 1.38 -17.42
CA ASP A 15 14.30 0.07 -18.06
C ASP A 15 13.38 -1.02 -17.50
N THR A 16 12.44 -0.67 -16.61
CA THR A 16 11.56 -1.64 -15.94
C THR A 16 10.85 -2.58 -16.93
N ALA A 17 10.31 -2.07 -18.05
CA ALA A 17 9.65 -2.91 -19.05
C ALA A 17 10.62 -3.90 -19.72
N GLN A 18 11.85 -3.48 -19.98
CA GLN A 18 12.91 -4.33 -20.55
C GLN A 18 13.32 -5.42 -19.54
N LEU A 19 13.45 -5.06 -18.26
CA LEU A 19 13.73 -6.00 -17.18
C LEU A 19 12.68 -7.11 -17.14
N PHE A 20 11.38 -6.76 -17.12
CA PHE A 20 10.31 -7.75 -17.12
C PHE A 20 10.29 -8.59 -18.42
N GLY A 21 10.68 -8.02 -19.55
CA GLY A 21 10.87 -8.76 -20.79
C GLY A 21 12.00 -9.79 -20.75
N ALA A 22 13.06 -9.53 -20.00
CA ALA A 22 14.27 -10.37 -19.91
C ALA A 22 14.20 -11.45 -18.82
N ILE A 23 13.40 -11.27 -17.76
CA ILE A 23 13.28 -12.21 -16.65
C ILE A 23 12.77 -13.56 -17.16
N LYS A 24 13.41 -14.67 -16.74
CA LYS A 24 12.85 -16.00 -16.91
C LYS A 24 11.73 -16.20 -15.90
N ARG A 25 10.49 -16.28 -16.38
CA ARG A 25 9.34 -16.53 -15.51
C ARG A 25 9.41 -17.94 -14.93
N ARG A 26 9.14 -18.02 -13.63
CA ARG A 26 8.85 -19.27 -12.91
C ARG A 26 7.37 -19.27 -12.57
N GLU A 27 6.71 -20.41 -12.67
CA GLU A 27 5.27 -20.55 -12.38
C GLU A 27 4.93 -20.42 -10.89
N ASP A 28 5.91 -20.70 -10.03
CA ASP A 28 5.80 -20.64 -8.56
C ASP A 28 6.16 -19.25 -7.98
N VAL A 29 6.37 -18.22 -8.83
CA VAL A 29 6.78 -16.88 -8.42
C VAL A 29 5.87 -15.81 -9.04
N GLU A 30 5.32 -14.94 -8.21
CA GLU A 30 4.62 -13.74 -8.65
C GLU A 30 5.62 -12.61 -8.95
N TYR A 31 5.47 -12.00 -10.12
CA TYR A 31 6.32 -10.91 -10.60
C TYR A 31 5.54 -9.61 -10.65
N THR A 32 5.47 -8.92 -9.53
CA THR A 32 4.70 -7.68 -9.40
C THR A 32 5.57 -6.44 -9.64
N ALA A 33 4.93 -5.34 -10.03
CA ALA A 33 5.56 -4.05 -10.20
C ALA A 33 4.81 -2.96 -9.44
N LEU A 34 5.45 -1.81 -9.27
CA LEU A 34 4.84 -0.63 -8.67
C LEU A 34 4.40 0.35 -9.77
N TRP A 35 3.22 0.96 -9.59
CA TRP A 35 2.74 2.11 -10.35
C TRP A 35 2.06 3.10 -9.41
N LEU A 36 2.15 4.40 -9.74
CA LEU A 36 1.60 5.48 -8.92
C LEU A 36 0.57 6.35 -9.69
N ASN A 37 0.34 6.04 -10.96
CA ASN A 37 -0.62 6.76 -11.81
C ASN A 37 -1.17 5.86 -12.92
N LYS A 38 -2.27 6.29 -13.55
CA LYS A 38 -2.96 5.54 -14.60
C LYS A 38 -2.03 5.15 -15.76
N LYS A 39 -1.10 6.05 -16.15
CA LYS A 39 -0.13 5.76 -17.23
C LYS A 39 0.80 4.61 -16.85
N GLY A 40 1.34 4.64 -15.62
CA GLY A 40 2.20 3.55 -15.11
C GLY A 40 1.45 2.23 -15.02
N PHE A 41 0.20 2.25 -14.60
CA PHE A 41 -0.68 1.07 -14.56
C PHE A 41 -0.88 0.46 -15.95
N MET A 42 -1.21 1.29 -16.95
CA MET A 42 -1.39 0.81 -18.33
C MET A 42 -0.09 0.20 -18.87
N LEU A 43 1.05 0.87 -18.67
CA LEU A 43 2.35 0.35 -19.09
C LEU A 43 2.71 -0.97 -18.37
N ALA A 44 2.35 -1.14 -17.11
CA ALA A 44 2.53 -2.39 -16.39
C ALA A 44 1.68 -3.52 -16.99
N GLY A 45 0.42 -3.23 -17.34
CA GLY A 45 -0.48 -4.19 -17.97
C GLY A 45 -0.06 -4.61 -19.40
N GLU A 46 0.66 -3.75 -20.12
CA GLU A 46 1.23 -4.05 -21.43
C GLU A 46 2.58 -4.78 -21.33
N ALA A 47 3.26 -4.69 -20.20
CA ALA A 47 4.56 -5.31 -20.04
C ALA A 47 4.45 -6.83 -19.87
N PRO A 48 5.27 -7.62 -20.58
CA PRO A 48 5.23 -9.07 -20.45
C PRO A 48 5.66 -9.48 -19.04
N ARG A 49 5.01 -10.53 -18.52
CA ARG A 49 5.39 -11.19 -17.25
C ARG A 49 5.16 -10.36 -15.98
N VAL A 50 4.42 -9.25 -16.05
CA VAL A 50 3.94 -8.56 -14.86
C VAL A 50 2.64 -9.23 -14.41
N ASP A 51 2.63 -9.70 -13.18
CA ASP A 51 1.41 -10.15 -12.52
C ASP A 51 0.72 -8.94 -11.92
N MET A 52 -0.39 -8.53 -12.53
CA MET A 52 -1.12 -7.34 -12.12
C MET A 52 -1.89 -7.61 -10.83
N ASP A 53 -1.68 -6.79 -9.82
CA ASP A 53 -2.42 -6.83 -8.57
C ASP A 53 -3.03 -5.46 -8.22
N ALA A 54 -4.20 -5.46 -7.62
CA ALA A 54 -4.89 -4.24 -7.23
C ALA A 54 -4.51 -3.89 -5.78
N ARG A 55 -3.59 -2.94 -5.61
CA ARG A 55 -3.17 -2.41 -4.31
C ARG A 55 -3.75 -1.04 -4.09
N LEU A 56 -4.39 -0.85 -2.95
CA LEU A 56 -4.87 0.45 -2.49
C LEU A 56 -3.89 1.05 -1.48
N LEU A 57 -3.68 2.36 -1.54
CA LEU A 57 -2.68 3.05 -0.75
C LEU A 57 -3.28 4.23 -0.01
N PHE A 58 -3.35 4.15 1.30
CA PHE A 58 -3.93 5.16 2.17
C PHE A 58 -2.89 5.74 3.14
N TYR A 59 -3.13 6.94 3.62
CA TYR A 59 -2.26 7.61 4.59
C TYR A 59 -3.02 7.90 5.88
N ALA A 60 -2.39 7.58 7.01
CA ALA A 60 -2.95 7.88 8.32
C ALA A 60 -2.69 9.34 8.76
N THR A 61 -1.84 10.08 8.04
CA THR A 61 -1.51 11.48 8.35
C THR A 61 -1.55 12.38 7.12
N ASP A 62 -2.20 13.54 7.23
CA ASP A 62 -2.18 14.59 6.21
C ASP A 62 -0.76 15.11 5.94
N ALA A 63 0.01 15.34 7.01
CA ALA A 63 1.34 15.91 6.90
C ALA A 63 2.27 15.09 6.00
N PHE A 64 2.25 13.76 6.13
CA PHE A 64 3.06 12.90 5.27
C PHE A 64 2.46 12.76 3.86
N SER A 65 1.14 12.67 3.74
CA SER A 65 0.47 12.63 2.44
C SER A 65 0.79 13.88 1.62
N GLN A 66 0.72 15.06 2.25
CA GLN A 66 1.05 16.33 1.62
C GLN A 66 2.52 16.39 1.18
N ALA A 67 3.45 15.95 2.03
CA ALA A 67 4.88 15.96 1.72
C ALA A 67 5.25 14.97 0.60
N ASN A 68 4.59 13.80 0.55
CA ASN A 68 4.94 12.72 -0.35
C ASN A 68 4.16 12.73 -1.68
N ASN A 69 2.90 13.20 -1.66
CA ASN A 69 1.99 13.13 -2.81
C ASN A 69 1.39 14.49 -3.21
N ASN A 70 1.75 15.56 -2.50
CA ASN A 70 1.20 16.89 -2.69
C ASN A 70 -0.34 16.92 -2.64
N CYS A 71 -0.92 16.14 -1.72
CA CYS A 71 -2.36 16.10 -1.45
C CYS A 71 -2.63 15.67 -0.01
N SER A 72 -3.81 16.02 0.52
CA SER A 72 -4.26 15.57 1.84
C SER A 72 -4.54 14.07 1.87
N ALA A 73 -4.64 13.47 3.06
CA ALA A 73 -5.04 12.08 3.22
C ALA A 73 -6.49 11.86 2.74
N THR A 74 -7.35 12.87 2.85
CA THR A 74 -8.73 12.83 2.32
C THR A 74 -8.74 12.79 0.80
N GLU A 75 -8.04 13.69 0.13
CA GLU A 75 -7.90 13.67 -1.33
C GLU A 75 -7.26 12.35 -1.82
N MET A 76 -6.34 11.78 -1.03
CA MET A 76 -5.80 10.47 -1.36
C MET A 76 -6.86 9.37 -1.25
N ARG A 77 -7.77 9.42 -0.26
CA ARG A 77 -8.91 8.47 -0.19
C ARG A 77 -9.77 8.56 -1.44
N ASP A 78 -10.11 9.78 -1.89
CA ASP A 78 -10.91 9.97 -3.10
C ASP A 78 -10.21 9.39 -4.33
N ARG A 79 -8.90 9.60 -4.47
CA ARG A 79 -8.09 8.96 -5.53
C ARG A 79 -8.10 7.43 -5.43
N GLN A 80 -8.09 6.87 -4.21
CA GLN A 80 -8.13 5.41 -4.04
C GLN A 80 -9.51 4.81 -4.36
N VAL A 81 -10.60 5.57 -4.19
CA VAL A 81 -11.92 5.20 -4.71
C VAL A 81 -11.88 5.08 -6.25
N GLU A 82 -11.32 6.10 -6.93
CA GLU A 82 -11.15 6.04 -8.39
C GLU A 82 -10.24 4.87 -8.84
N TRP A 83 -9.18 4.56 -8.06
CA TRP A 83 -8.32 3.43 -8.32
C TRP A 83 -9.04 2.10 -8.17
N LEU A 84 -9.82 1.92 -7.11
CA LEU A 84 -10.62 0.71 -6.91
C LEU A 84 -11.58 0.50 -8.09
N ASP A 85 -12.31 1.56 -8.49
CA ASP A 85 -13.24 1.49 -9.61
C ASP A 85 -12.51 1.15 -10.93
N LEU A 86 -11.31 1.70 -11.16
CA LEU A 86 -10.49 1.37 -12.32
C LEU A 86 -10.02 -0.10 -12.30
N TYR A 87 -9.56 -0.60 -11.17
CA TYR A 87 -9.16 -2.00 -11.03
C TYR A 87 -10.32 -2.95 -11.33
N LEU A 88 -11.50 -2.67 -10.78
CA LEU A 88 -12.70 -3.47 -11.03
C LEU A 88 -13.12 -3.45 -12.50
N GLN A 89 -13.02 -2.31 -13.18
CA GLN A 89 -13.25 -2.20 -14.62
C GLN A 89 -12.28 -3.06 -15.45
N GLN A 90 -11.09 -3.31 -14.92
CA GLN A 90 -10.10 -4.19 -15.55
C GLN A 90 -10.18 -5.66 -15.07
N GLY A 91 -11.21 -6.00 -14.30
CA GLY A 91 -11.40 -7.36 -13.76
C GLY A 91 -10.44 -7.72 -12.62
N LEU A 92 -9.79 -6.72 -11.99
CA LEU A 92 -8.88 -6.92 -10.88
C LEU A 92 -9.61 -6.62 -9.56
N ALA A 93 -9.82 -7.65 -8.73
CA ALA A 93 -10.28 -7.45 -7.36
C ALA A 93 -9.15 -6.90 -6.48
N PRO A 94 -9.45 -6.11 -5.41
CA PRO A 94 -8.44 -5.60 -4.51
C PRO A 94 -7.69 -6.76 -3.83
N ALA A 95 -6.36 -6.76 -3.93
CA ALA A 95 -5.49 -7.75 -3.31
C ALA A 95 -5.09 -7.33 -1.88
N SER A 96 -4.94 -6.03 -1.66
CA SER A 96 -4.52 -5.47 -0.37
C SER A 96 -4.78 -3.97 -0.26
N ALA A 97 -4.89 -3.50 0.98
CA ALA A 97 -4.87 -2.09 1.35
C ALA A 97 -3.66 -1.80 2.25
N TYR A 98 -2.85 -0.82 1.87
CA TYR A 98 -1.70 -0.35 2.65
C TYR A 98 -2.08 0.92 3.40
N ILE A 99 -1.83 0.94 4.70
CA ILE A 99 -1.98 2.12 5.55
C ILE A 99 -0.59 2.67 5.86
N MET A 100 -0.21 3.69 5.11
CA MET A 100 1.06 4.37 5.28
C MET A 100 1.04 5.21 6.54
N THR A 101 2.20 5.38 7.18
CA THR A 101 2.37 6.12 8.44
C THR A 101 1.46 5.64 9.57
N ALA A 102 1.14 4.34 9.59
CA ALA A 102 0.21 3.76 10.57
C ALA A 102 0.67 3.95 12.03
N PHE A 103 1.93 4.24 12.30
CA PHE A 103 2.51 4.38 13.64
C PHE A 103 2.90 5.82 13.97
N GLY A 104 3.28 6.56 12.96
CA GLY A 104 3.73 7.95 13.09
C GLY A 104 4.53 8.40 11.88
N CYS A 105 4.84 9.69 11.82
CA CYS A 105 5.72 10.26 10.82
C CYS A 105 6.53 11.44 11.36
N ASN A 106 7.62 11.78 10.67
CA ASN A 106 8.53 12.85 11.07
C ASN A 106 7.92 14.25 10.93
N PHE A 107 6.78 14.39 10.25
CA PHE A 107 6.10 15.69 10.07
C PHE A 107 4.97 15.90 11.07
N GLY A 108 4.23 14.83 11.45
CA GLY A 108 3.04 14.92 12.31
C GLY A 108 3.19 14.25 13.67
N GLY A 109 4.32 13.56 13.91
CA GLY A 109 4.53 12.80 15.16
C GLY A 109 3.77 11.47 15.21
N PRO A 110 3.44 10.97 16.42
CA PRO A 110 2.76 9.69 16.61
C PRO A 110 1.32 9.74 16.10
N VAL A 111 0.85 8.64 15.52
CA VAL A 111 -0.53 8.49 15.04
C VAL A 111 -1.36 7.75 16.10
N PRO A 112 -2.51 8.28 16.51
CA PRO A 112 -3.42 7.55 17.42
C PRO A 112 -3.92 6.25 16.79
N ILE A 113 -4.08 5.19 17.60
CA ILE A 113 -4.66 3.91 17.13
C ILE A 113 -6.02 4.14 16.49
N LYS A 114 -6.84 5.01 17.09
CA LYS A 114 -8.17 5.35 16.57
C LYS A 114 -8.14 5.87 15.13
N ALA A 115 -7.15 6.66 14.75
CA ALA A 115 -7.04 7.15 13.37
C ALA A 115 -6.80 6.01 12.37
N VAL A 116 -6.04 4.99 12.79
CA VAL A 116 -5.82 3.80 11.97
C VAL A 116 -7.06 2.92 11.90
N THR A 117 -7.73 2.68 13.03
CA THR A 117 -8.96 1.87 13.06
C THR A 117 -10.12 2.52 12.32
N ASP A 118 -10.29 3.84 12.42
CA ASP A 118 -11.29 4.58 11.65
C ASP A 118 -11.03 4.46 10.13
N LEU A 119 -9.76 4.53 9.73
CA LEU A 119 -9.38 4.36 8.33
C LEU A 119 -9.60 2.92 7.85
N VAL A 120 -9.27 1.92 8.66
CA VAL A 120 -9.55 0.50 8.36
C VAL A 120 -11.05 0.27 8.19
N GLN A 121 -11.89 0.79 9.11
CA GLN A 121 -13.34 0.67 8.99
C GLN A 121 -13.85 1.31 7.70
N TRP A 122 -13.36 2.51 7.37
CA TRP A 122 -13.72 3.19 6.14
C TRP A 122 -13.34 2.37 4.88
N ILE A 123 -12.18 1.71 4.87
CA ILE A 123 -11.74 0.83 3.77
C ILE A 123 -12.64 -0.41 3.66
N ILE A 124 -13.02 -1.01 4.79
CA ILE A 124 -13.95 -2.14 4.83
C ILE A 124 -15.29 -1.72 4.22
N ASP A 125 -15.83 -0.58 4.64
CA ASP A 125 -17.10 -0.06 4.15
C ASP A 125 -17.03 0.26 2.64
N LEU A 126 -15.90 0.81 2.18
CA LEU A 126 -15.65 1.07 0.75
C LEU A 126 -15.70 -0.21 -0.08
N CYS A 127 -15.02 -1.27 0.37
CA CYS A 127 -15.02 -2.56 -0.31
C CYS A 127 -16.41 -3.22 -0.27
N ALA A 128 -17.10 -3.15 0.86
CA ALA A 128 -18.47 -3.68 1.01
C ALA A 128 -19.47 -2.98 0.08
N GLN A 129 -19.38 -1.66 -0.10
CA GLN A 129 -20.22 -0.89 -1.04
C GLN A 129 -20.06 -1.33 -2.50
N ARG A 130 -18.98 -2.01 -2.84
CA ARG A 130 -18.67 -2.51 -4.18
C ARG A 130 -18.77 -4.03 -4.30
N ASP A 131 -19.23 -4.69 -3.23
CA ASP A 131 -19.34 -6.15 -3.15
C ASP A 131 -18.04 -6.87 -3.49
N VAL A 132 -16.91 -6.35 -2.96
CA VAL A 132 -15.58 -6.94 -3.16
C VAL A 132 -14.91 -7.26 -1.83
N PRO A 133 -14.14 -8.37 -1.74
CA PRO A 133 -13.42 -8.71 -0.52
C PRO A 133 -12.23 -7.76 -0.29
N LEU A 134 -11.83 -7.62 0.97
CA LEU A 134 -10.55 -7.03 1.37
C LEU A 134 -9.68 -8.12 1.98
N PRO A 135 -8.86 -8.83 1.18
CA PRO A 135 -8.16 -10.04 1.66
C PRO A 135 -6.94 -9.75 2.53
N ALA A 136 -6.36 -8.54 2.45
CA ALA A 136 -5.19 -8.18 3.25
C ALA A 136 -5.14 -6.68 3.58
N ILE A 137 -4.70 -6.37 4.81
CA ILE A 137 -4.42 -5.02 5.28
C ILE A 137 -2.95 -4.97 5.71
N TYR A 138 -2.19 -4.03 5.18
CA TYR A 138 -0.80 -3.81 5.55
C TYR A 138 -0.67 -2.54 6.39
N LEU A 139 -0.10 -2.67 7.59
CA LEU A 139 0.28 -1.55 8.43
C LEU A 139 1.74 -1.17 8.12
N ALA A 140 1.94 0.03 7.61
CA ALA A 140 3.28 0.50 7.26
C ALA A 140 3.87 1.40 8.35
N ASP A 141 4.99 0.95 8.91
CA ASP A 141 5.90 1.78 9.68
C ASP A 141 6.85 2.51 8.71
N THR A 142 6.28 3.45 7.99
CA THR A 142 6.87 4.11 6.81
C THR A 142 8.23 4.77 7.08
N VAL A 143 8.47 5.18 8.30
CA VAL A 143 9.71 5.89 8.70
C VAL A 143 10.36 5.31 9.97
N GLY A 144 9.95 4.11 10.40
CA GLY A 144 10.55 3.40 11.53
C GLY A 144 10.19 4.00 12.90
N TRP A 145 8.94 4.41 13.10
CA TRP A 145 8.44 5.00 14.35
C TRP A 145 8.00 3.98 15.40
N ALA A 146 7.60 2.81 14.94
CA ALA A 146 7.01 1.78 15.78
C ALA A 146 8.00 1.12 16.74
N ASN A 147 7.45 0.61 17.81
CA ASN A 147 8.09 -0.35 18.73
C ASN A 147 7.21 -1.61 18.83
N PRO A 148 7.73 -2.72 19.40
CA PRO A 148 6.98 -3.98 19.47
C PRO A 148 5.64 -3.88 20.20
N GLU A 149 5.51 -3.06 21.22
CA GLU A 149 4.25 -2.86 21.94
C GLU A 149 3.21 -2.13 21.09
N ASP A 150 3.63 -1.11 20.35
CA ASP A 150 2.75 -0.42 19.39
C ASP A 150 2.31 -1.36 18.27
N MET A 151 3.19 -2.27 17.81
CA MET A 151 2.83 -3.29 16.84
C MET A 151 1.71 -4.18 17.36
N LYS A 152 1.89 -4.78 18.54
CA LYS A 152 0.90 -5.69 19.15
C LYS A 152 -0.46 -5.01 19.31
N ARG A 153 -0.48 -3.79 19.84
CA ARG A 153 -1.73 -3.05 20.08
C ARG A 153 -2.47 -2.72 18.79
N ARG A 154 -1.75 -2.27 17.74
CA ARG A 154 -2.38 -1.91 16.47
C ARG A 154 -2.84 -3.13 15.69
N ILE A 155 -2.02 -4.17 15.63
CA ILE A 155 -2.40 -5.45 15.02
C ILE A 155 -3.65 -6.01 15.70
N GLY A 156 -3.70 -6.01 17.05
CA GLY A 156 -4.86 -6.44 17.80
C GLY A 156 -6.12 -5.67 17.44
N ALA A 157 -6.05 -4.33 17.46
CA ALA A 157 -7.19 -3.47 17.14
C ALA A 157 -7.68 -3.64 15.69
N VAL A 158 -6.77 -3.80 14.71
CA VAL A 158 -7.15 -4.04 13.32
C VAL A 158 -7.75 -5.43 13.13
N ARG A 159 -7.23 -6.44 13.84
CA ARG A 159 -7.76 -7.82 13.80
C ARG A 159 -9.18 -7.93 14.34
N GLU A 160 -9.52 -7.14 15.35
CA GLU A 160 -10.89 -7.07 15.87
C GLU A 160 -11.88 -6.53 14.85
N LEU A 161 -11.46 -5.56 14.01
CA LEU A 161 -12.30 -4.98 12.96
C LEU A 161 -12.38 -5.86 11.70
N ALA A 162 -11.29 -6.52 11.35
CA ALA A 162 -11.15 -7.27 10.10
C ALA A 162 -10.62 -8.69 10.39
N PRO A 163 -11.39 -9.56 11.07
CA PRO A 163 -10.92 -10.88 11.51
C PRO A 163 -10.56 -11.80 10.34
N GLU A 164 -11.21 -11.65 9.20
CA GLU A 164 -10.99 -12.48 8.01
C GLU A 164 -9.83 -11.97 7.13
N ALA A 165 -9.40 -10.72 7.30
CA ALA A 165 -8.31 -10.17 6.51
C ALA A 165 -6.96 -10.64 7.04
N ARG A 166 -6.04 -10.95 6.14
CA ARG A 166 -4.63 -11.13 6.51
C ARG A 166 -4.04 -9.79 6.90
N ILE A 167 -3.35 -9.73 8.03
CA ILE A 167 -2.62 -8.52 8.45
C ILE A 167 -1.16 -8.71 8.07
N GLY A 168 -0.66 -7.82 7.23
CA GLY A 168 0.75 -7.73 6.85
C GLY A 168 1.43 -6.50 7.48
N LEU A 169 2.74 -6.53 7.52
CA LEU A 169 3.55 -5.42 8.00
C LEU A 169 4.53 -4.98 6.90
N HIS A 170 4.67 -3.66 6.75
CA HIS A 170 5.72 -3.05 5.96
C HIS A 170 6.59 -2.21 6.89
N LEU A 171 7.80 -2.68 7.19
CA LEU A 171 8.62 -2.13 8.27
C LEU A 171 9.89 -1.51 7.73
N HIS A 172 10.23 -0.32 8.25
CA HIS A 172 11.51 0.32 8.03
C HIS A 172 12.41 0.15 9.27
N ASP A 173 13.67 -0.20 9.06
CA ASP A 173 14.66 -0.42 10.13
C ASP A 173 15.46 0.84 10.49
N THR A 174 14.88 2.01 10.29
CA THR A 174 15.55 3.31 10.46
C THR A 174 16.15 3.53 11.87
N ARG A 175 15.55 2.89 12.87
CA ARG A 175 15.96 2.94 14.29
C ARG A 175 16.46 1.61 14.83
N GLY A 176 16.74 0.62 13.96
CA GLY A 176 17.19 -0.70 14.37
C GLY A 176 16.12 -1.55 15.05
N LEU A 177 14.82 -1.22 14.90
CA LEU A 177 13.71 -1.93 15.53
C LEU A 177 12.94 -2.83 14.56
N GLY A 178 13.28 -2.85 13.28
CA GLY A 178 12.56 -3.59 12.26
C GLY A 178 12.40 -5.07 12.59
N ALA A 179 13.49 -5.74 12.97
CA ALA A 179 13.45 -7.15 13.36
C ALA A 179 12.68 -7.37 14.67
N ALA A 180 12.85 -6.49 15.67
CA ALA A 180 12.13 -6.58 16.94
C ALA A 180 10.61 -6.39 16.76
N ASN A 181 10.21 -5.55 15.81
CA ASN A 181 8.81 -5.28 15.50
C ASN A 181 8.09 -6.45 14.81
N VAL A 182 8.83 -7.43 14.26
CA VAL A 182 8.26 -8.65 13.69
C VAL A 182 7.91 -9.67 14.77
N TYR A 183 8.62 -9.64 15.90
CA TYR A 183 8.42 -10.54 17.04
C TYR A 183 7.21 -10.14 17.90
#